data_f991000bf8f464b5de9c027db55f7370
#
_entry.id   f991000bf8f464b5de9c027db55f7370
#
_cell.length_a   1.000
_cell.length_b   1.000
_cell.length_c   1.000
_cell.angle_alpha   90.00
_cell.angle_beta   90.00
_cell.angle_gamma   90.00
#
_symmetry.space_group_name_H-M   'P 1'
#
loop_
_entity.id
_entity.type
_entity.pdbx_description
1 polymer ?
#
loop_
_entity_poly.entity_id
_entity_poly.type
_entity_poly.pdbx_seq_one_letter_code
_entity_poly.pdbx_strand_id
1 'polypeptide(L)'
;MTSPRHVPVLLDRVVELLAPALDHPDAVLVDCTLGLGGHSEAVLARCPQARVIGVDRDPQALAMSRERLASYGDRFVGVHAVYDEIADVIAAQGLDRVSAVLFDLGVSSMQLDLPERGFAYAVDAPLDMRMDGSTGPTAADVLNTYSAADLTRVLRDFGEEKM
;
A
#
# COMPACT_ATOMS: atom_id res chain seq x y z
N MET A 1 16.62 -16.36 13.05
CA MET A 1 15.45 -15.96 13.88
C MET A 1 14.48 -15.30 12.93
N THR A 2 13.34 -15.92 12.64
CA THR A 2 12.30 -15.33 11.79
C THR A 2 11.68 -14.17 12.57
N SER A 3 11.85 -12.95 12.07
CA SER A 3 11.13 -11.78 12.57
C SER A 3 9.63 -12.11 12.67
N PRO A 4 8.91 -11.73 13.73
CA PRO A 4 7.49 -12.00 13.80
C PRO A 4 6.82 -11.42 12.55
N ARG A 5 6.14 -12.29 11.77
CA ARG A 5 5.40 -11.84 10.59
C ARG A 5 4.37 -10.82 11.06
N HIS A 6 4.49 -9.61 10.55
CA HIS A 6 3.46 -8.59 10.77
C HIS A 6 2.11 -9.14 10.29
N VAL A 7 1.13 -9.15 11.17
CA VAL A 7 -0.24 -9.53 10.83
C VAL A 7 -0.99 -8.26 10.44
N PRO A 8 -1.54 -8.19 9.22
CA PRO A 8 -2.32 -7.04 8.77
C PRO A 8 -3.51 -6.75 9.68
N VAL A 9 -3.90 -5.49 9.75
CA VAL A 9 -5.03 -5.03 10.56
C VAL A 9 -6.32 -5.69 10.09
N LEU A 10 -7.10 -6.26 11.03
CA LEU A 10 -8.39 -6.91 10.76
C LEU A 10 -8.34 -7.99 9.67
N LEU A 11 -7.22 -8.68 9.49
CA LEU A 11 -6.97 -9.62 8.40
C LEU A 11 -8.13 -10.59 8.16
N ASP A 12 -8.54 -11.32 9.20
CA ASP A 12 -9.60 -12.31 9.08
C ASP A 12 -10.94 -11.69 8.68
N ARG A 13 -11.24 -10.51 9.23
CA ARG A 13 -12.47 -9.79 8.91
C ARG A 13 -12.50 -9.27 7.48
N VAL A 14 -11.38 -8.75 6.99
CA VAL A 14 -11.24 -8.31 5.60
C VAL A 14 -11.45 -9.48 4.65
N VAL A 15 -10.79 -10.61 4.90
CA VAL A 15 -10.95 -11.82 4.08
C VAL A 15 -12.38 -12.33 4.11
N GLU A 16 -13.03 -12.37 5.28
CA GLU A 16 -14.43 -12.79 5.43
C GLU A 16 -15.38 -11.92 4.58
N LEU A 17 -15.19 -10.61 4.58
CA LEU A 17 -16.02 -9.67 3.82
C LEU A 17 -15.79 -9.76 2.30
N LEU A 18 -14.55 -9.99 1.87
CA LEU A 18 -14.19 -10.04 0.45
C LEU A 18 -14.50 -11.40 -0.18
N ALA A 19 -14.38 -12.50 0.56
CA ALA A 19 -14.50 -13.86 0.04
C ALA A 19 -15.79 -14.11 -0.76
N PRO A 20 -16.99 -13.67 -0.34
CA PRO A 20 -18.21 -13.90 -1.13
C PRO A 20 -18.18 -13.28 -2.52
N ALA A 21 -17.51 -12.13 -2.70
CA ALA A 21 -17.35 -11.48 -3.99
C ALA A 21 -16.23 -12.09 -4.85
N LEU A 22 -15.39 -12.94 -4.25
CA LEU A 22 -14.22 -13.54 -4.87
C LEU A 22 -14.36 -15.06 -5.10
N ASP A 23 -15.49 -15.66 -4.72
CA ASP A 23 -15.73 -17.11 -4.82
C ASP A 23 -16.41 -17.45 -6.14
N HIS A 24 -15.82 -17.03 -7.26
CA HIS A 24 -16.26 -17.40 -8.60
C HIS A 24 -15.08 -17.37 -9.59
N PRO A 25 -15.19 -18.08 -10.74
CA PRO A 25 -14.21 -17.99 -11.81
C PRO A 25 -14.02 -16.54 -12.27
N ASP A 26 -12.78 -16.19 -12.62
CA ASP A 26 -12.38 -14.86 -13.11
C ASP A 26 -12.56 -13.73 -12.09
N ALA A 27 -12.77 -14.04 -10.80
CA ALA A 27 -12.82 -13.04 -9.75
C ALA A 27 -11.49 -12.29 -9.62
N VAL A 28 -11.58 -10.96 -9.53
CA VAL A 28 -10.40 -10.08 -9.38
C VAL A 28 -10.59 -9.16 -8.19
N LEU A 29 -9.60 -9.17 -7.29
CA LEU A 29 -9.41 -8.16 -6.27
C LEU A 29 -8.39 -7.13 -6.76
N VAL A 30 -8.66 -5.85 -6.57
CA VAL A 30 -7.62 -4.81 -6.58
C VAL A 30 -7.31 -4.42 -5.15
N ASP A 31 -6.08 -4.68 -4.72
CA ASP A 31 -5.54 -4.21 -3.43
C ASP A 31 -4.77 -2.92 -3.69
N CYS A 32 -5.39 -1.78 -3.37
CA CYS A 32 -4.88 -0.44 -3.68
C CYS A 32 -3.81 0.05 -2.70
N THR A 33 -3.52 -0.73 -1.67
CA THR A 33 -2.57 -0.46 -0.60
C THR A 33 -1.80 -1.72 -0.24
N LEU A 34 -1.18 -2.31 -1.28
CA LEU A 34 -0.57 -3.63 -1.22
C LEU A 34 0.39 -3.82 -0.04
N GLY A 35 1.23 -2.82 0.24
CA GLY A 35 2.26 -2.89 1.26
C GLY A 35 3.14 -4.14 1.08
N LEU A 36 3.28 -4.91 2.14
CA LEU A 36 4.00 -6.20 2.12
C LEU A 36 3.15 -7.39 1.61
N GLY A 37 1.95 -7.14 1.08
CA GLY A 37 1.09 -8.15 0.47
C GLY A 37 0.36 -9.08 1.44
N GLY A 38 0.20 -8.69 2.71
CA GLY A 38 -0.38 -9.58 3.72
C GLY A 38 -1.86 -9.89 3.52
N HIS A 39 -2.70 -8.89 3.20
CA HIS A 39 -4.10 -9.07 2.86
C HIS A 39 -4.24 -9.86 1.55
N SER A 40 -3.47 -9.49 0.54
CA SER A 40 -3.43 -10.17 -0.76
C SER A 40 -3.06 -11.64 -0.64
N GLU A 41 -2.07 -12.00 0.21
CA GLU A 41 -1.70 -13.40 0.48
C GLU A 41 -2.87 -14.18 1.08
N ALA A 42 -3.53 -13.61 2.09
CA ALA A 42 -4.64 -14.27 2.75
C ALA A 42 -5.85 -14.47 1.82
N VAL A 43 -6.14 -13.49 0.97
CA VAL A 43 -7.19 -13.62 -0.07
C VAL A 43 -6.84 -14.71 -1.08
N LEU A 44 -5.60 -14.71 -1.61
CA LEU A 44 -5.16 -15.72 -2.59
C LEU A 44 -5.17 -17.14 -2.00
N ALA A 45 -4.87 -17.28 -0.72
CA ALA A 45 -4.95 -18.56 0.00
C ALA A 45 -6.39 -19.01 0.22
N ARG A 46 -7.31 -18.08 0.56
CA ARG A 46 -8.71 -18.37 0.88
C ARG A 46 -9.58 -18.57 -0.36
N CYS A 47 -9.29 -17.85 -1.46
CA CYS A 47 -10.06 -17.82 -2.69
C CYS A 47 -9.20 -18.36 -3.85
N PRO A 48 -9.20 -19.67 -4.10
CA PRO A 48 -8.27 -20.31 -5.05
C PRO A 48 -8.50 -19.92 -6.51
N GLN A 49 -9.68 -19.41 -6.85
CA GLN A 49 -10.03 -18.96 -8.21
C GLN A 49 -9.75 -17.46 -8.42
N ALA A 50 -9.57 -16.70 -7.34
CA ALA A 50 -9.35 -15.27 -7.43
C ALA A 50 -7.94 -14.93 -7.92
N ARG A 51 -7.86 -13.81 -8.64
CA ARG A 51 -6.64 -13.09 -8.98
C ARG A 51 -6.56 -11.82 -8.17
N VAL A 52 -5.34 -11.34 -7.89
CA VAL A 52 -5.09 -10.09 -7.19
C VAL A 52 -4.20 -9.19 -8.04
N ILE A 53 -4.64 -7.96 -8.22
CA ILE A 53 -3.83 -6.86 -8.73
C ILE A 53 -3.49 -6.01 -7.51
N GLY A 54 -2.22 -6.03 -7.10
CA GLY A 54 -1.73 -5.24 -5.98
C GLY A 54 -1.11 -3.95 -6.47
N VAL A 55 -1.58 -2.82 -5.96
CA VAL A 55 -1.06 -1.49 -6.29
C VAL A 55 -0.34 -0.91 -5.09
N ASP A 56 0.86 -0.41 -5.30
CA ASP A 56 1.57 0.37 -4.30
C ASP A 56 2.45 1.42 -4.97
N ARG A 57 2.56 2.57 -4.34
CA ARG A 57 3.44 3.65 -4.78
C ARG A 57 4.87 3.49 -4.27
N ASP A 58 5.10 2.58 -3.31
CA ASP A 58 6.42 2.31 -2.74
C ASP A 58 7.08 1.16 -3.50
N PRO A 59 8.13 1.43 -4.31
CA PRO A 59 8.80 0.38 -5.08
C PRO A 59 9.46 -0.69 -4.20
N GLN A 60 9.85 -0.34 -2.96
CA GLN A 60 10.43 -1.27 -2.01
C GLN A 60 9.37 -2.25 -1.48
N ALA A 61 8.18 -1.74 -1.14
CA ALA A 61 7.04 -2.57 -0.75
C ALA A 61 6.66 -3.54 -1.87
N LEU A 62 6.61 -3.05 -3.11
CA LEU A 62 6.34 -3.88 -4.29
C LEU A 62 7.37 -4.99 -4.50
N ALA A 63 8.65 -4.71 -4.32
CA ALA A 63 9.68 -5.74 -4.46
C ALA A 63 9.47 -6.86 -3.43
N MET A 64 9.23 -6.50 -2.17
CA MET A 64 9.00 -7.46 -1.07
C MET A 64 7.70 -8.23 -1.24
N SER A 65 6.62 -7.58 -1.68
CA SER A 65 5.34 -8.25 -1.93
C SER A 65 5.41 -9.23 -3.10
N ARG A 66 6.14 -8.89 -4.17
CA ARG A 66 6.38 -9.80 -5.31
C ARG A 66 7.14 -11.05 -4.88
N GLU A 67 8.15 -10.92 -4.03
CA GLU A 67 8.86 -12.07 -3.47
C GLU A 67 7.93 -12.92 -2.61
N ARG A 68 7.17 -12.30 -1.70
CA ARG A 68 6.23 -12.97 -0.81
C ARG A 68 5.15 -13.75 -1.55
N LEU A 69 4.62 -13.18 -2.64
CA LEU A 69 3.50 -13.71 -3.40
C LEU A 69 3.93 -14.52 -4.63
N ALA A 70 5.22 -14.74 -4.84
CA ALA A 70 5.77 -15.44 -6.00
C ALA A 70 5.16 -16.85 -6.23
N SER A 71 4.82 -17.56 -5.15
CA SER A 71 4.22 -18.89 -5.22
C SER A 71 2.82 -18.92 -5.85
N TYR A 72 2.14 -17.77 -5.94
CA TYR A 72 0.81 -17.68 -6.55
C TYR A 72 0.85 -17.49 -8.07
N GLY A 73 2.04 -17.28 -8.67
CA GLY A 73 2.24 -17.19 -10.12
C GLY A 73 1.33 -16.14 -10.76
N ASP A 74 0.68 -16.49 -11.85
CA ASP A 74 -0.16 -15.59 -12.64
C ASP A 74 -1.42 -15.09 -11.92
N ARG A 75 -1.71 -15.61 -10.73
CA ARG A 75 -2.81 -15.10 -9.89
C ARG A 75 -2.48 -13.81 -9.16
N PHE A 76 -1.23 -13.35 -9.20
CA PHE A 76 -0.82 -12.10 -8.60
C PHE A 76 -0.05 -11.21 -9.59
N VAL A 77 -0.45 -9.95 -9.67
CA VAL A 77 0.28 -8.90 -10.40
C VAL A 77 0.48 -7.70 -9.49
N GLY A 78 1.74 -7.30 -9.29
CA GLY A 78 2.08 -6.07 -8.55
C GLY A 78 2.34 -4.91 -9.51
N VAL A 79 1.68 -3.79 -9.31
CA VAL A 79 1.76 -2.58 -10.16
C VAL A 79 2.27 -1.40 -9.34
N HIS A 80 3.31 -0.72 -9.84
CA HIS A 80 3.80 0.52 -9.27
C HIS A 80 2.94 1.69 -9.76
N ALA A 81 2.02 2.15 -8.92
CA ALA A 81 1.11 3.24 -9.22
C ALA A 81 0.55 3.84 -7.92
N VAL A 82 -0.05 5.00 -8.01
CA VAL A 82 -0.85 5.58 -6.93
C VAL A 82 -2.29 5.08 -7.06
N TYR A 83 -2.98 4.88 -5.95
CA TYR A 83 -4.33 4.28 -5.96
C TYR A 83 -5.39 5.14 -6.68
N ASP A 84 -5.15 6.41 -6.94
CA ASP A 84 -6.03 7.25 -7.77
C ASP A 84 -5.93 6.92 -9.27
N GLU A 85 -4.88 6.17 -9.68
CA GLU A 85 -4.70 5.63 -11.03
C GLU A 85 -5.38 4.27 -11.23
N ILE A 86 -6.20 3.81 -10.28
CA ILE A 86 -6.83 2.46 -10.29
C ILE A 86 -7.55 2.14 -11.59
N ALA A 87 -8.23 3.12 -12.19
CA ALA A 87 -8.96 2.92 -13.45
C ALA A 87 -8.02 2.53 -14.60
N ASP A 88 -6.88 3.23 -14.71
CA ASP A 88 -5.87 2.98 -15.74
C ASP A 88 -5.17 1.65 -15.49
N VAL A 89 -4.90 1.32 -14.22
CA VAL A 89 -4.33 0.01 -13.82
C VAL A 89 -5.25 -1.13 -14.23
N ILE A 90 -6.55 -1.04 -13.97
CA ILE A 90 -7.55 -2.06 -14.36
C ILE A 90 -7.61 -2.19 -15.89
N ALA A 91 -7.69 -1.08 -16.60
CA ALA A 91 -7.73 -1.07 -18.07
C ALA A 91 -6.45 -1.67 -18.69
N ALA A 92 -5.28 -1.40 -18.14
CA ALA A 92 -4.00 -1.96 -18.58
C ALA A 92 -3.93 -3.49 -18.40
N GLN A 93 -4.72 -4.07 -17.49
CA GLN A 93 -4.87 -5.53 -17.34
C GLN A 93 -5.93 -6.14 -18.29
N GLY A 94 -6.52 -5.34 -19.18
CA GLY A 94 -7.55 -5.77 -20.12
C GLY A 94 -8.90 -6.05 -19.44
N LEU A 95 -9.19 -5.37 -18.33
CA LEU A 95 -10.39 -5.57 -17.54
C LEU A 95 -11.29 -4.33 -17.59
N ASP A 96 -12.60 -4.54 -17.71
CA ASP A 96 -13.63 -3.50 -17.64
C ASP A 96 -14.21 -3.35 -16.23
N ARG A 97 -14.04 -4.37 -15.40
CA ARG A 97 -14.59 -4.44 -14.05
C ARG A 97 -13.77 -5.39 -13.18
N VAL A 98 -13.89 -5.22 -11.86
CA VAL A 98 -13.28 -6.07 -10.84
C VAL A 98 -14.35 -6.52 -9.85
N SER A 99 -14.09 -7.58 -9.10
CA SER A 99 -15.04 -8.17 -8.16
C SER A 99 -15.01 -7.47 -6.80
N ALA A 100 -13.84 -6.96 -6.42
CA ALA A 100 -13.65 -6.25 -5.15
C ALA A 100 -12.47 -5.29 -5.22
N VAL A 101 -12.48 -4.30 -4.34
CA VAL A 101 -11.39 -3.33 -4.14
C VAL A 101 -11.12 -3.23 -2.65
N LEU A 102 -9.85 -3.21 -2.28
CA LEU A 102 -9.38 -3.04 -0.91
C LEU A 102 -8.56 -1.76 -0.79
N PHE A 103 -8.86 -0.97 0.24
CA PHE A 103 -8.04 0.14 0.71
C PHE A 103 -7.77 -0.05 2.21
N ASP A 104 -6.51 -0.24 2.58
CA ASP A 104 -5.99 -0.20 3.95
C ASP A 104 -5.12 1.04 4.09
N LEU A 105 -5.78 2.18 4.30
CA LEU A 105 -5.15 3.50 4.24
C LEU A 105 -4.27 3.77 5.45
N GLY A 106 -3.09 4.27 5.20
CA GLY A 106 -2.12 4.65 6.23
C GLY A 106 -0.68 4.41 5.79
N VAL A 107 0.21 4.26 6.76
CA VAL A 107 1.62 3.91 6.54
C VAL A 107 1.84 2.43 6.77
N SER A 108 2.74 1.81 5.99
CA SER A 108 3.08 0.40 6.18
C SER A 108 4.00 0.21 7.39
N SER A 109 3.96 -0.98 8.00
CA SER A 109 4.90 -1.34 9.06
C SER A 109 6.36 -1.21 8.61
N MET A 110 6.67 -1.56 7.37
CA MET A 110 8.00 -1.38 6.80
C MET A 110 8.47 0.08 6.87
N GLN A 111 7.58 1.04 6.54
CA GLN A 111 7.91 2.47 6.61
C GLN A 111 8.20 2.92 8.05
N LEU A 112 7.52 2.35 9.04
CA LEU A 112 7.75 2.62 10.46
C LEU A 112 8.99 1.90 11.00
N ASP A 113 9.29 0.69 10.53
CA ASP A 113 10.36 -0.16 11.03
C ASP A 113 11.74 0.21 10.46
N LEU A 114 11.79 0.90 9.30
CA LEU A 114 13.02 1.34 8.65
C LEU A 114 13.35 2.79 9.02
N PRO A 115 14.35 3.02 9.91
CA PRO A 115 14.68 4.39 10.39
C PRO A 115 14.96 5.37 9.26
N GLU A 116 15.63 4.94 8.21
CA GLU A 116 16.00 5.76 7.05
C GLU A 116 14.79 6.31 6.27
N ARG A 117 13.60 5.75 6.47
CA ARG A 117 12.35 6.24 5.87
C ARG A 117 11.80 7.48 6.58
N GLY A 118 12.23 7.75 7.81
CA GLY A 118 11.86 8.94 8.57
C GLY A 118 10.42 8.99 9.11
N PHE A 119 9.68 7.87 9.09
CA PHE A 119 8.32 7.81 9.63
C PHE A 119 8.28 7.52 11.14
N ALA A 120 9.33 6.93 11.68
CA ALA A 120 9.38 6.56 13.09
C ALA A 120 9.82 7.74 13.95
N TYR A 121 9.01 8.07 14.95
CA TYR A 121 9.28 9.13 15.91
C TYR A 121 10.34 8.75 16.96
N ALA A 122 10.50 7.44 17.21
CA ALA A 122 11.30 6.93 18.33
C ALA A 122 12.81 6.91 18.08
N VAL A 123 13.26 7.11 16.84
CA VAL A 123 14.67 7.01 16.43
C VAL A 123 15.09 8.27 15.69
N ASP A 124 16.27 8.78 16.02
CA ASP A 124 16.86 9.90 15.28
C ASP A 124 17.26 9.42 13.87
N ALA A 125 16.65 10.01 12.87
CA ALA A 125 16.76 9.60 11.48
C ALA A 125 16.55 10.79 10.52
N PRO A 126 16.97 10.69 9.25
CA PRO A 126 16.67 11.72 8.25
C PRO A 126 15.14 11.91 8.14
N LEU A 127 14.69 13.16 8.10
CA LEU A 127 13.29 13.51 7.95
C LEU A 127 12.89 13.42 6.46
N ASP A 128 12.81 12.19 5.94
CA ASP A 128 12.43 11.92 4.56
C ASP A 128 10.91 11.90 4.39
N MET A 129 10.22 10.92 4.95
CA MET A 129 8.78 10.70 4.96
C MET A 129 8.12 10.55 3.57
N ARG A 130 8.89 10.36 2.50
CA ARG A 130 8.32 10.04 1.20
C ARG A 130 7.81 8.61 1.18
N MET A 131 6.59 8.40 0.73
CA MET A 131 6.08 7.04 0.49
C MET A 131 6.79 6.37 -0.70
N ASP A 132 6.99 7.12 -1.79
CA ASP A 132 7.92 6.75 -2.85
C ASP A 132 9.24 7.51 -2.63
N GLY A 133 10.25 6.82 -2.11
CA GLY A 133 11.56 7.41 -1.84
C GLY A 133 12.36 7.79 -3.09
N SER A 134 11.89 7.44 -4.28
CA SER A 134 12.59 7.72 -5.56
C SER A 134 12.27 9.09 -6.13
N THR A 135 11.17 9.72 -5.71
CA THR A 135 10.67 10.97 -6.30
C THR A 135 10.19 11.99 -5.26
N GLY A 136 10.12 13.25 -5.68
CA GLY A 136 9.56 14.34 -4.89
C GLY A 136 10.45 14.85 -3.75
N PRO A 137 10.05 15.96 -3.11
CA PRO A 137 10.76 16.55 -1.98
C PRO A 137 10.61 15.71 -0.72
N THR A 138 11.64 15.68 0.13
CA THR A 138 11.56 15.14 1.48
C THR A 138 10.75 16.06 2.39
N ALA A 139 10.31 15.56 3.54
CA ALA A 139 9.69 16.41 4.56
C ALA A 139 10.66 17.48 5.06
N ALA A 140 11.96 17.20 5.12
CA ALA A 140 12.99 18.18 5.44
C ALA A 140 13.05 19.30 4.38
N ASP A 141 12.98 18.97 3.10
CA ASP A 141 12.95 19.98 2.03
C ASP A 141 11.71 20.87 2.15
N VAL A 142 10.55 20.28 2.38
CA VAL A 142 9.29 21.02 2.59
C VAL A 142 9.43 21.99 3.75
N LEU A 143 9.92 21.53 4.92
CA LEU A 143 10.08 22.38 6.10
C LEU A 143 11.08 23.52 5.89
N ASN A 144 12.15 23.29 5.13
CA ASN A 144 13.21 24.27 4.94
C ASN A 144 12.95 25.25 3.78
N THR A 145 12.06 24.91 2.83
CA THR A 145 11.88 25.72 1.61
C THR A 145 10.50 26.36 1.47
N TYR A 146 9.48 25.83 2.13
CA TYR A 146 8.13 26.39 2.04
C TYR A 146 8.01 27.68 2.86
N SER A 147 7.17 28.60 2.40
CA SER A 147 6.82 29.78 3.18
C SER A 147 6.03 29.41 4.45
N ALA A 148 6.06 30.26 5.46
CA ALA A 148 5.26 30.07 6.68
C ALA A 148 3.75 29.90 6.36
N ALA A 149 3.25 30.63 5.35
CA ALA A 149 1.86 30.51 4.92
C ALA A 149 1.55 29.14 4.28
N ASP A 150 2.46 28.61 3.46
CA ASP A 150 2.30 27.28 2.85
C ASP A 150 2.40 26.16 3.88
N LEU A 151 3.36 26.27 4.83
CA LEU A 151 3.45 25.29 5.93
C LEU A 151 2.19 25.31 6.81
N THR A 152 1.67 26.50 7.13
CA THR A 152 0.40 26.64 7.87
C THR A 152 -0.74 25.95 7.12
N ARG A 153 -0.82 26.13 5.79
CA ARG A 153 -1.84 25.48 4.97
C ARG A 153 -1.70 23.96 5.00
N VAL A 154 -0.50 23.42 4.82
CA VAL A 154 -0.25 21.97 4.86
C VAL A 154 -0.65 21.37 6.21
N LEU A 155 -0.21 21.99 7.33
CA LEU A 155 -0.52 21.50 8.67
C LEU A 155 -2.02 21.56 8.98
N ARG A 156 -2.71 22.61 8.51
CA ARG A 156 -4.15 22.75 8.71
C ARG A 156 -4.96 21.79 7.83
N ASP A 157 -4.62 21.72 6.54
CA ASP A 157 -5.47 21.03 5.55
C ASP A 157 -5.23 19.50 5.59
N PHE A 158 -4.04 19.05 5.98
CA PHE A 158 -3.66 17.64 6.01
C PHE A 158 -3.27 17.13 7.41
N GLY A 159 -2.87 18.00 8.32
CA GLY A 159 -2.46 17.64 9.68
C GLY A 159 -3.56 17.81 10.72
N GLU A 160 -4.75 18.28 10.32
CA GLU A 160 -5.89 18.58 11.22
C GLU A 160 -5.55 19.56 12.36
N GLU A 161 -4.45 20.31 12.22
CA GLU A 161 -4.05 21.29 13.23
C GLU A 161 -4.98 22.49 13.23
N LYS A 162 -5.60 22.71 14.38
CA LYS A 162 -6.44 23.89 14.65
C LYS A 162 -5.56 24.94 15.29
N MET A 163 -5.32 26.03 14.58
CA MET A 163 -4.69 27.23 15.17
C MET A 163 -5.71 28.10 15.85
#